data_62f917f2a20731b7d2bfed6a2cb7e925
#
_entry.id   62f917f2a20731b7d2bfed6a2cb7e925
#
_cell.length_a   1.000
_cell.length_b   1.000
_cell.length_c   1.000
_cell.angle_alpha   90.00
_cell.angle_beta   90.00
_cell.angle_gamma   90.00
#
_symmetry.space_group_name_H-M   'P 1'
#
loop_
_entity.id
_entity.type
_entity.pdbx_description
1 polymer ?
#
loop_
_entity_poly.entity_id
_entity_poly.type
_entity_poly.pdbx_seq_one_letter_code
_entity_poly.pdbx_strand_id
1 'polypeptide(L)' 'MIHPVHTSRRKPDGCYEIYYFNKLVGWARESTMKSGHHKIWRALSIHGDLRHTHSLNAARSALLEMHH' A
#
# COMPACT_ATOMS: atom_id res chain seq x y z
N MET A 1 -11.46 20.36 10.27
CA MET A 1 -10.12 19.88 9.91
C MET A 1 -10.23 18.84 8.82
N ILE A 2 -9.47 19.03 7.79
CA ILE A 2 -9.50 18.11 6.65
C ILE A 2 -8.30 17.21 6.72
N HIS A 3 -8.56 15.94 6.80
CA HIS A 3 -7.50 14.94 6.68
C HIS A 3 -7.40 14.52 5.23
N PRO A 4 -6.18 14.42 4.69
CA PRO A 4 -6.05 13.73 3.43
C PRO A 4 -6.56 12.33 3.64
N VAL A 5 -7.61 12.01 2.94
CA VAL A 5 -8.27 10.76 3.21
C VAL A 5 -7.69 9.69 2.31
N HIS A 6 -6.77 8.92 2.88
CA HIS A 6 -6.56 7.65 2.26
C HIS A 6 -7.48 6.65 2.88
N THR A 7 -8.14 5.91 2.05
CA THR A 7 -8.91 4.78 2.50
C THR A 7 -8.25 3.53 1.96
N SER A 8 -8.34 2.46 2.70
CA SER A 8 -7.86 1.17 2.23
C SER A 8 -8.98 0.17 2.31
N ARG A 9 -9.11 -0.63 1.27
CA ARG A 9 -10.11 -1.66 1.21
C ARG A 9 -9.42 -3.02 1.09
N ARG A 10 -9.70 -3.89 2.05
CA ARG A 10 -9.12 -5.23 2.03
C ARG A 10 -9.92 -6.13 1.10
N LYS A 11 -9.21 -6.79 0.20
CA LYS A 11 -9.80 -7.78 -0.68
C LYS A 11 -9.72 -9.17 -0.03
N PRO A 12 -10.57 -10.12 -0.46
CA PRO A 12 -10.54 -11.47 0.12
C PRO A 12 -9.20 -12.19 -0.01
N ASP A 13 -8.39 -11.82 -0.97
CA ASP A 13 -7.07 -12.45 -1.17
C ASP A 13 -5.98 -11.84 -0.29
N GLY A 14 -6.34 -10.89 0.58
CA GLY A 14 -5.38 -10.24 1.47
C GLY A 14 -4.69 -9.02 0.90
N CYS A 15 -5.00 -8.66 -0.34
CA CYS A 15 -4.46 -7.46 -0.95
C CYS A 15 -5.31 -6.26 -0.55
N TYR A 16 -4.67 -5.13 -0.26
CA TYR A 16 -5.37 -3.90 0.03
C TYR A 16 -5.35 -2.98 -1.16
N GLU A 17 -6.51 -2.45 -1.52
CA GLU A 17 -6.61 -1.38 -2.50
C GLU A 17 -6.49 -0.06 -1.75
N ILE A 18 -5.58 0.79 -2.17
CA ILE A 18 -5.32 2.06 -1.49
C ILE A 18 -5.87 3.18 -2.35
N TYR A 19 -6.72 4.00 -1.74
CA TYR A 19 -7.38 5.11 -2.42
C TYR A 19 -6.98 6.42 -1.76
N TYR A 20 -6.91 7.45 -2.58
CA TYR A 20 -6.68 8.82 -2.12
C TYR A 20 -7.72 9.71 -2.77
N PHE A 21 -8.57 10.33 -1.97
CA PHE A 21 -9.72 11.08 -2.46
C PHE A 21 -10.56 10.27 -3.45
N ASN A 22 -10.86 9.03 -3.06
CA ASN A 22 -11.67 8.10 -3.86
C ASN A 22 -11.06 7.66 -5.19
N LYS A 23 -9.79 7.96 -5.40
CA LYS A 23 -9.07 7.50 -6.59
C LYS A 23 -8.10 6.41 -6.20
N LEU A 24 -8.10 5.31 -6.91
CA LEU A 24 -7.17 4.23 -6.67
C LEU A 24 -5.76 4.69 -7.00
N VAL A 25 -4.87 4.63 -6.02
CA VAL A 25 -3.47 5.00 -6.22
C VAL A 25 -2.55 3.80 -6.25
N GLY A 26 -3.01 2.66 -5.80
CA GLY A 26 -2.21 1.44 -5.85
C GLY A 26 -2.72 0.37 -4.92
N TRP A 27 -1.88 -0.61 -4.70
CA TRP A 27 -2.20 -1.78 -3.89
C TRP A 27 -1.09 -2.02 -2.88
N ALA A 28 -1.46 -2.60 -1.74
CA ALA A 28 -0.50 -3.02 -0.73
C ALA A 28 -0.78 -4.46 -0.36
N ARG A 29 0.26 -5.26 -0.29
CA ARG A 29 0.13 -6.67 0.03
C ARG A 29 1.22 -7.09 0.99
N GLU A 30 0.83 -7.82 2.03
CA GLU A 30 1.79 -8.39 2.97
C GLU A 30 2.49 -9.60 2.34
N SER A 31 3.79 -9.66 2.54
CA SER A 31 4.59 -10.77 2.09
C SER A 31 5.56 -11.14 3.19
N THR A 32 5.83 -12.42 3.35
CA THR A 32 6.78 -12.90 4.33
C THR A 32 8.11 -13.20 3.66
N MET A 33 9.21 -12.69 4.24
CA MET A 33 10.53 -13.00 3.72
C MET A 33 10.85 -14.48 3.93
N LYS A 34 11.77 -15.00 3.12
CA LYS A 34 12.18 -16.41 3.22
C LYS A 34 12.70 -16.78 4.59
N SER A 35 13.28 -15.82 5.32
CA SER A 35 13.75 -16.05 6.68
C SER A 35 12.61 -16.31 7.66
N GLY A 36 11.39 -15.95 7.29
CA GLY A 36 10.21 -16.19 8.12
C GLY A 36 10.07 -15.26 9.31
N HIS A 37 10.99 -14.35 9.51
CA HIS A 37 11.00 -13.49 10.69
C HIS A 37 10.51 -12.08 10.46
N HIS A 38 10.39 -11.66 9.23
CA HIS A 38 9.97 -10.30 8.90
C HIS A 38 8.86 -10.29 7.89
N LYS A 39 7.86 -9.48 8.16
CA LYS A 39 6.80 -9.22 7.20
C LYS A 39 7.14 -7.96 6.42
N ILE A 40 6.99 -8.04 5.13
CA ILE A 40 7.19 -6.91 4.24
C ILE A 40 5.85 -6.58 3.59
N TRP A 41 5.61 -5.30 3.44
CA TRP A 41 4.46 -4.83 2.66
C TRP A 41 4.95 -4.32 1.32
N ARG A 42 4.43 -4.89 0.27
CA ARG A 42 4.73 -4.46 -1.09
C ARG A 42 3.70 -3.42 -1.49
N ALA A 43 4.19 -2.27 -1.90
CA ALA A 43 3.35 -1.18 -2.39
C ALA A 43 3.54 -1.09 -3.90
N LEU A 44 2.47 -1.34 -4.63
CA LEU A 44 2.49 -1.28 -6.10
C LEU A 44 1.59 -0.13 -6.55
N SER A 45 2.15 0.83 -7.25
CA SER A 45 1.37 1.96 -7.76
C SER A 45 0.62 1.59 -9.03
N ILE A 46 -0.38 2.39 -9.37
CA ILE A 46 -1.12 2.20 -10.62
C ILE A 46 -0.24 2.42 -11.85
N HIS A 47 0.93 3.03 -11.66
CA HIS A 47 1.90 3.26 -12.73
C HIS A 47 2.90 2.13 -12.87
N GLY A 48 2.81 1.11 -12.01
CA GLY A 48 3.71 -0.03 -12.07
C GLY A 48 4.93 0.06 -11.19
N ASP A 49 5.07 1.13 -10.40
CA ASP A 49 6.20 1.26 -9.48
C ASP A 49 5.98 0.40 -8.25
N LEU A 50 7.02 -0.31 -7.86
CA LEU A 50 6.98 -1.21 -6.70
C LEU A 50 7.95 -0.72 -5.64
N ARG A 51 7.47 -0.68 -4.39
CA ARG A 51 8.30 -0.32 -3.25
C ARG A 51 8.02 -1.29 -2.11
N HIS A 52 9.06 -1.70 -1.42
CA HIS A 52 8.93 -2.55 -0.25
C HIS A 52 8.97 -1.70 1.01
N THR A 53 8.04 -1.97 1.92
CA THR A 53 7.94 -1.25 3.19
C THR A 53 7.73 -2.27 4.31
N HIS A 54 7.76 -1.80 5.55
CA HIS A 54 7.64 -2.71 6.70
C HIS A 54 6.31 -2.59 7.41
N SER A 55 5.38 -1.83 6.89
CA SER A 55 4.03 -1.76 7.47
C SER A 55 3.04 -1.29 6.42
N LEU A 56 1.76 -1.51 6.71
CA LEU A 56 0.71 -1.02 5.84
C LEU A 56 0.71 0.51 5.77
N ASN A 57 0.94 1.18 6.90
CA ASN A 57 0.99 2.63 6.91
C ASN A 57 2.15 3.15 6.05
N ALA A 58 3.30 2.50 6.12
CA ALA A 58 4.43 2.88 5.28
C ALA A 58 4.11 2.64 3.80
N ALA A 59 3.40 1.57 3.49
CA ALA A 59 2.97 1.30 2.12
C ALA A 59 2.03 2.38 1.59
N ARG A 60 1.08 2.81 2.42
CA ARG A 60 0.18 3.90 2.06
C ARG A 60 0.94 5.18 1.77
N SER A 61 1.88 5.53 2.66
CA SER A 61 2.68 6.73 2.49
C SER A 61 3.52 6.66 1.22
N ALA A 62 4.11 5.50 0.95
CA ALA A 62 4.89 5.31 -0.26
C ALA A 62 4.03 5.50 -1.51
N LEU A 63 2.81 4.97 -1.50
CA LEU A 63 1.91 5.12 -2.66
C LEU A 63 1.51 6.57 -2.87
N LEU A 64 1.30 7.33 -1.81
CA LEU A 64 1.01 8.74 -1.94
C LEU A 64 2.19 9.51 -2.51
N GLU A 65 3.41 9.17 -2.08
CA GLU A 65 4.61 9.78 -2.64
C GLU A 65 4.78 9.47 -4.13
N MET A 66 4.44 8.26 -4.53
CA MET A 66 4.56 7.83 -5.92
C MET A 66 3.43 8.34 -6.81
N HIS A 67 2.41 8.94 -6.21
CA HIS A 67 1.22 9.34 -6.96
C HIS A 67 1.36 10.68 -7.68
N HIS A 68 2.46 11.32 -7.59
CA HIS A 68 2.67 12.63 -8.22
C HIS A 68 2.72 12.58 -9.73
#